data_2c05f26de0a2ba5f685b50bdbed503e0
#
_entry.id   2c05f26de0a2ba5f685b50bdbed503e0
#
_cell.length_a   1.000
_cell.length_b   1.000
_cell.length_c   1.000
_cell.angle_alpha   90.00
_cell.angle_beta   90.00
_cell.angle_gamma   90.00
#
_symmetry.space_group_name_H-M   'P 1'
#
loop_
_entity.id
_entity.type
_entity.pdbx_description
1 polymer ?
#
loop_
_entity_poly.entity_id
_entity_poly.type
_entity_poly.pdbx_seq_one_letter_code
_entity_poly.pdbx_strand_id
1 'polypeptide(L)'
;DGQHIFVTAGVSDGKVVVLDASGNQLKEFPAGHSPCGACLSPDGSRLYVCNRFNNDVSVIDLIKGETIARPKTIREPIASAITPDGARLFVANLLPYDRCDSFDVAASVTCINTQSFETTHIRLPNGSTDVHGLTVSPDGKWVFVVHILARYQMPTTQLERGWMNTNALTIIDVLSLKPLNTVLLDDVDLGAALPWAVVCSPDGSRVFISHASTDEVTVVDVPSMLEKLAKLPATQDEAKSSGIVYDGSQTSLSAADVPNDLSFLVGLKERMPLYGTGPYDYLASQNDKIIKGARGLALVGNKVFVATYFGDLVTVIDLTASKYRRLSYIALGPTPQLTQERLGELHFHDASLCFQHWQSCATCHPDARIDSLNWDLLNDGIGTPKNNKSLLFAHQTPPSMWEGVRATAEDAVRSGIRHIQFAIRPEEDAQAIDAYLKSLKPLPSPYLVNGQLSESAKRGRELFMSDRLGCHHCHPEPLYTDLQKHNVKSRGKFDRRDEFDTPSLIEIWRTAPYMHDGHYLTLEELFREGQHGQTVGDVAGLSDAELHDLCEFLRSL
;
A
#
# COMPACT_ATOMS: atom_id res chain seq x y z
N ASP A 1 -7.60 3.32 -26.27
CA ASP A 1 -8.29 3.17 -27.56
C ASP A 1 -7.30 2.91 -28.72
N GLY A 2 -5.98 2.85 -28.42
CA GLY A 2 -4.91 2.65 -29.40
C GLY A 2 -4.52 3.91 -30.19
N GLN A 3 -5.18 5.03 -29.98
CA GLN A 3 -4.90 6.31 -30.63
C GLN A 3 -4.46 7.38 -29.63
N HIS A 4 -4.92 7.28 -28.38
CA HIS A 4 -4.65 8.24 -27.32
C HIS A 4 -3.95 7.58 -26.14
N ILE A 5 -3.03 8.34 -25.51
CA ILE A 5 -2.37 7.99 -24.26
C ILE A 5 -2.86 8.95 -23.19
N PHE A 6 -3.40 8.43 -22.09
CA PHE A 6 -3.87 9.21 -20.94
C PHE A 6 -2.81 9.14 -19.85
N VAL A 7 -2.29 10.29 -19.44
CA VAL A 7 -1.23 10.41 -18.43
C VAL A 7 -1.74 11.23 -17.25
N THR A 8 -1.80 10.64 -16.07
CA THR A 8 -2.11 11.35 -14.83
C THR A 8 -0.88 12.10 -14.33
N ALA A 9 -1.05 13.34 -13.89
CA ALA A 9 0.02 14.22 -13.46
C ALA A 9 -0.45 15.22 -12.40
N GLY A 10 0.51 15.81 -11.67
CA GLY A 10 0.28 16.82 -10.64
C GLY A 10 0.04 16.23 -9.25
N VAL A 11 0.14 17.08 -8.24
CA VAL A 11 -0.13 16.76 -6.84
C VAL A 11 -1.41 17.49 -6.42
N SER A 12 -1.30 18.75 -5.97
CA SER A 12 -2.49 19.54 -5.56
C SER A 12 -3.38 19.95 -6.73
N ASP A 13 -2.78 20.23 -7.88
CA ASP A 13 -3.39 20.61 -9.15
C ASP A 13 -3.37 19.43 -10.13
N GLY A 14 -3.96 18.31 -9.69
CA GLY A 14 -3.99 17.08 -10.46
C GLY A 14 -4.71 17.24 -11.80
N LYS A 15 -4.18 16.57 -12.82
CA LYS A 15 -4.73 16.56 -14.17
C LYS A 15 -4.48 15.28 -14.93
N VAL A 16 -5.24 15.08 -15.98
CA VAL A 16 -4.99 14.07 -17.00
C VAL A 16 -4.57 14.76 -18.28
N VAL A 17 -3.40 14.42 -18.78
CA VAL A 17 -2.89 14.89 -20.06
C VAL A 17 -3.19 13.82 -21.12
N VAL A 18 -3.80 14.23 -22.22
CA VAL A 18 -4.09 13.35 -23.37
C VAL A 18 -3.07 13.59 -24.45
N LEU A 19 -2.35 12.53 -24.83
CA LEU A 19 -1.35 12.56 -25.88
C LEU A 19 -1.83 11.74 -27.08
N ASP A 20 -1.35 12.10 -28.28
CA ASP A 20 -1.45 11.23 -29.45
C ASP A 20 -0.41 10.07 -29.40
N ALA A 21 -0.47 9.17 -30.37
CA ALA A 21 0.47 8.05 -30.47
C ALA A 21 1.94 8.48 -30.69
N SER A 22 2.19 9.74 -31.07
CA SER A 22 3.52 10.34 -31.25
C SER A 22 4.01 11.06 -30.00
N GLY A 23 3.17 11.13 -28.94
CA GLY A 23 3.48 11.81 -27.69
C GLY A 23 3.18 13.31 -27.66
N ASN A 24 2.50 13.86 -28.69
CA ASN A 24 2.11 15.27 -28.69
C ASN A 24 0.87 15.47 -27.80
N GLN A 25 0.89 16.51 -26.98
CA GLN A 25 -0.25 16.84 -26.15
C GLN A 25 -1.42 17.36 -26.99
N LEU A 26 -2.58 16.75 -26.86
CA LEU A 26 -3.81 17.12 -27.52
C LEU A 26 -4.70 18.01 -26.64
N LYS A 27 -4.90 17.61 -25.39
CA LYS A 27 -5.72 18.31 -24.40
C LYS A 27 -5.39 17.86 -22.98
N GLU A 28 -5.97 18.53 -21.99
CA GLU A 28 -5.90 18.11 -20.60
C GLU A 28 -7.26 18.27 -19.90
N PHE A 29 -7.47 17.47 -18.84
CA PHE A 29 -8.64 17.54 -17.99
C PHE A 29 -8.21 17.73 -16.53
N PRO A 30 -8.89 18.56 -15.74
CA PRO A 30 -8.63 18.66 -14.31
C PRO A 30 -9.00 17.36 -13.61
N ALA A 31 -8.20 16.97 -12.64
CA ALA A 31 -8.44 15.85 -11.73
C ALA A 31 -8.28 16.30 -10.28
N GLY A 32 -8.42 15.39 -9.33
CA GLY A 32 -8.15 15.68 -7.92
C GLY A 32 -6.68 15.55 -7.54
N HIS A 33 -6.43 15.49 -6.24
CA HIS A 33 -5.09 15.44 -5.67
C HIS A 33 -4.41 14.08 -5.97
N SER A 34 -3.18 14.14 -6.50
CA SER A 34 -2.35 12.97 -6.83
C SER A 34 -3.10 11.93 -7.68
N PRO A 35 -3.56 12.31 -8.88
CA PRO A 35 -4.35 11.43 -9.73
C PRO A 35 -3.52 10.23 -10.20
N CYS A 36 -4.12 9.05 -10.19
CA CYS A 36 -3.50 7.78 -10.58
C CYS A 36 -4.55 6.76 -11.05
N GLY A 37 -4.12 5.55 -11.39
CA GLY A 37 -5.01 4.42 -11.65
C GLY A 37 -6.08 4.68 -12.69
N ALA A 38 -5.75 5.39 -13.77
CA ALA A 38 -6.71 5.75 -14.82
C ALA A 38 -7.24 4.52 -15.57
N CYS A 39 -8.56 4.44 -15.76
CA CYS A 39 -9.25 3.37 -16.48
C CYS A 39 -10.25 3.94 -17.47
N LEU A 40 -10.18 3.48 -18.74
CA LEU A 40 -11.10 3.88 -19.80
C LEU A 40 -12.32 2.96 -19.81
N SER A 41 -13.54 3.52 -20.03
CA SER A 41 -14.72 2.70 -20.27
C SER A 41 -14.57 1.87 -21.56
N PRO A 42 -15.21 0.68 -21.66
CA PRO A 42 -15.07 -0.18 -22.84
C PRO A 42 -15.51 0.49 -24.15
N ASP A 43 -16.46 1.42 -24.09
CA ASP A 43 -16.93 2.21 -25.23
C ASP A 43 -16.06 3.45 -25.54
N GLY A 44 -15.04 3.71 -24.71
CA GLY A 44 -14.14 4.86 -24.87
C GLY A 44 -14.75 6.22 -24.55
N SER A 45 -15.98 6.29 -24.01
CA SER A 45 -16.68 7.55 -23.76
C SER A 45 -16.32 8.21 -22.43
N ARG A 46 -15.85 7.44 -21.46
CA ARG A 46 -15.53 7.91 -20.10
C ARG A 46 -14.15 7.48 -19.65
N LEU A 47 -13.50 8.35 -18.89
CA LEU A 47 -12.26 8.06 -18.18
C LEU A 47 -12.51 8.17 -16.67
N TYR A 48 -12.11 7.13 -15.93
CA TYR A 48 -12.16 7.07 -14.49
C TYR A 48 -10.75 7.29 -13.95
N VAL A 49 -10.56 8.20 -13.00
CA VAL A 49 -9.25 8.57 -12.45
C VAL A 49 -9.32 8.59 -10.94
N CYS A 50 -8.53 7.77 -10.29
CA CYS A 50 -8.40 7.76 -8.84
C CYS A 50 -7.71 9.04 -8.37
N ASN A 51 -8.33 9.79 -7.46
CA ASN A 51 -7.73 10.94 -6.80
C ASN A 51 -7.28 10.49 -5.42
N ARG A 52 -6.01 10.09 -5.32
CA ARG A 52 -5.49 9.32 -4.20
C ARG A 52 -5.83 9.94 -2.85
N PHE A 53 -5.54 11.22 -2.65
CA PHE A 53 -5.72 11.87 -1.34
C PHE A 53 -7.03 12.65 -1.18
N ASN A 54 -7.86 12.72 -2.22
CA ASN A 54 -9.26 13.13 -2.04
C ASN A 54 -10.19 11.97 -1.66
N ASN A 55 -9.70 10.73 -1.74
CA ASN A 55 -10.47 9.52 -1.52
C ASN A 55 -11.73 9.48 -2.40
N ASP A 56 -11.56 9.76 -3.70
CA ASP A 56 -12.64 9.70 -4.68
C ASP A 56 -12.11 9.34 -6.09
N VAL A 57 -13.01 9.15 -7.03
CA VAL A 57 -12.70 8.89 -8.43
C VAL A 57 -13.33 9.98 -9.29
N SER A 58 -12.53 10.71 -10.08
CA SER A 58 -13.04 11.60 -11.11
C SER A 58 -13.61 10.77 -12.26
N VAL A 59 -14.89 10.96 -12.58
CA VAL A 59 -15.55 10.40 -13.78
C VAL A 59 -15.58 11.48 -14.84
N ILE A 60 -14.73 11.38 -15.84
CA ILE A 60 -14.57 12.37 -16.91
C ILE A 60 -15.31 11.89 -18.16
N ASP A 61 -16.28 12.65 -18.62
CA ASP A 61 -16.95 12.47 -19.92
C ASP A 61 -16.01 13.02 -21.00
N LEU A 62 -15.45 12.14 -21.82
CA LEU A 62 -14.48 12.51 -22.84
C LEU A 62 -15.10 13.23 -24.04
N ILE A 63 -16.41 13.07 -24.26
CA ILE A 63 -17.16 13.73 -25.33
C ILE A 63 -17.46 15.18 -24.93
N LYS A 64 -17.99 15.37 -23.73
CA LYS A 64 -18.31 16.71 -23.19
C LYS A 64 -17.06 17.45 -22.72
N GLY A 65 -16.02 16.74 -22.31
CA GLY A 65 -14.79 17.32 -21.81
C GLY A 65 -14.86 17.80 -20.36
N GLU A 66 -15.74 17.22 -19.54
CA GLU A 66 -15.97 17.63 -18.15
C GLU A 66 -16.05 16.46 -17.17
N THR A 67 -15.76 16.72 -15.90
CA THR A 67 -15.99 15.75 -14.81
C THR A 67 -17.47 15.75 -14.46
N ILE A 68 -18.14 14.60 -14.63
CA ILE A 68 -19.59 14.45 -14.41
C ILE A 68 -19.94 13.89 -13.03
N ALA A 69 -18.99 13.25 -12.32
CA ALA A 69 -19.20 12.71 -10.98
C ALA A 69 -17.86 12.53 -10.24
N ARG A 70 -17.94 12.44 -8.91
CA ARG A 70 -16.80 12.12 -8.02
C ARG A 70 -17.26 11.16 -6.91
N PRO A 71 -17.58 9.89 -7.23
CA PRO A 71 -17.92 8.89 -6.22
C PRO A 71 -16.80 8.70 -5.20
N LYS A 72 -17.16 8.60 -3.93
CA LYS A 72 -16.22 8.44 -2.83
C LYS A 72 -15.71 7.00 -2.73
N THR A 73 -14.45 6.87 -2.35
CA THR A 73 -13.79 5.61 -1.98
C THR A 73 -13.45 5.64 -0.49
N ILE A 74 -12.81 4.58 0.03
CA ILE A 74 -12.48 4.54 1.45
C ILE A 74 -11.19 5.32 1.75
N ARG A 75 -10.04 4.85 1.21
CA ARG A 75 -8.75 5.43 1.54
C ARG A 75 -7.70 5.16 0.47
N GLU A 76 -7.08 6.23 -0.01
CA GLU A 76 -6.00 6.20 -0.98
C GLU A 76 -6.28 5.28 -2.19
N PRO A 77 -7.32 5.57 -3.02
CA PRO A 77 -7.55 4.81 -4.25
C PRO A 77 -6.33 4.94 -5.17
N ILE A 78 -5.79 3.80 -5.64
CA ILE A 78 -4.51 3.79 -6.37
C ILE A 78 -4.59 3.10 -7.74
N ALA A 79 -5.51 2.15 -7.92
CA ALA A 79 -5.70 1.43 -9.15
C ALA A 79 -7.19 1.18 -9.40
N SER A 80 -7.57 1.04 -10.65
CA SER A 80 -8.95 0.74 -11.03
C SER A 80 -9.04 -0.18 -12.24
N ALA A 81 -10.10 -0.99 -12.30
CA ALA A 81 -10.44 -1.83 -13.44
C ALA A 81 -11.96 -1.91 -13.62
N ILE A 82 -12.42 -1.92 -14.86
CA ILE A 82 -13.84 -1.94 -15.21
C ILE A 82 -14.24 -3.30 -15.79
N THR A 83 -15.48 -3.72 -15.53
CA THR A 83 -16.04 -4.93 -16.15
C THR A 83 -16.16 -4.76 -17.68
N PRO A 84 -16.07 -5.86 -18.45
CA PRO A 84 -16.19 -5.79 -19.92
C PRO A 84 -17.50 -5.19 -20.43
N ASP A 85 -18.59 -5.32 -19.68
CA ASP A 85 -19.89 -4.70 -19.95
C ASP A 85 -19.96 -3.22 -19.57
N GLY A 86 -18.90 -2.70 -18.93
CA GLY A 86 -18.83 -1.31 -18.46
C GLY A 86 -19.71 -0.97 -17.25
N ALA A 87 -20.38 -1.96 -16.63
CA ALA A 87 -21.38 -1.71 -15.58
C ALA A 87 -20.77 -1.43 -14.20
N ARG A 88 -19.59 -1.97 -13.90
CA ARG A 88 -18.95 -1.87 -12.58
C ARG A 88 -17.48 -1.49 -12.71
N LEU A 89 -17.06 -0.49 -11.95
CA LEU A 89 -15.67 -0.12 -11.77
C LEU A 89 -15.21 -0.59 -10.39
N PHE A 90 -14.13 -1.34 -10.32
CA PHE A 90 -13.48 -1.75 -9.08
C PHE A 90 -12.26 -0.88 -8.83
N VAL A 91 -12.08 -0.44 -7.60
CA VAL A 91 -11.02 0.47 -7.17
C VAL A 91 -10.27 -0.13 -5.99
N ALA A 92 -8.96 -0.27 -6.12
CA ALA A 92 -8.07 -0.67 -5.04
C ALA A 92 -7.83 0.51 -4.09
N ASN A 93 -8.19 0.36 -2.82
CA ASN A 93 -7.83 1.29 -1.76
C ASN A 93 -6.57 0.78 -1.07
N LEU A 94 -5.50 1.58 -1.06
CA LEU A 94 -4.17 1.15 -0.67
C LEU A 94 -4.09 0.61 0.75
N LEU A 95 -4.73 1.30 1.71
CA LEU A 95 -4.57 1.06 3.13
C LEU A 95 -5.89 0.72 3.82
N PRO A 96 -5.86 0.02 4.97
CA PRO A 96 -7.00 -0.16 5.86
C PRO A 96 -7.58 1.17 6.34
N TYR A 97 -8.89 1.18 6.62
CA TYR A 97 -9.59 2.28 7.28
C TYR A 97 -10.39 1.72 8.47
N ASP A 98 -9.66 1.11 9.39
CA ASP A 98 -10.16 0.54 10.63
C ASP A 98 -9.31 1.06 11.79
N ARG A 99 -9.81 0.99 13.02
CA ARG A 99 -8.99 1.18 14.22
C ARG A 99 -7.93 0.08 14.27
N CYS A 100 -6.65 0.45 14.42
CA CYS A 100 -5.57 -0.54 14.45
C CYS A 100 -5.59 -1.44 15.69
N ASP A 101 -6.25 -1.01 16.77
CA ASP A 101 -6.45 -1.81 17.98
C ASP A 101 -7.65 -2.78 17.88
N SER A 102 -8.34 -2.83 16.74
CA SER A 102 -9.42 -3.79 16.46
C SER A 102 -8.87 -5.19 16.23
N PHE A 103 -9.73 -6.19 16.47
CA PHE A 103 -9.38 -7.59 16.20
C PHE A 103 -9.23 -7.87 14.69
N ASP A 104 -9.96 -7.15 13.85
CA ASP A 104 -10.00 -7.35 12.41
C ASP A 104 -9.74 -6.01 11.70
N VAL A 105 -8.57 -5.90 11.05
CA VAL A 105 -8.12 -4.70 10.33
C VAL A 105 -7.76 -5.10 8.90
N ALA A 106 -8.42 -4.50 7.90
CA ALA A 106 -8.18 -4.83 6.51
C ALA A 106 -8.51 -3.68 5.55
N ALA A 107 -7.74 -3.60 4.48
CA ALA A 107 -8.09 -2.79 3.32
C ALA A 107 -9.33 -3.35 2.61
N SER A 108 -9.93 -2.54 1.74
CA SER A 108 -11.13 -2.90 0.99
C SER A 108 -10.98 -2.51 -0.48
N VAL A 109 -11.72 -3.19 -1.35
CA VAL A 109 -11.96 -2.79 -2.73
C VAL A 109 -13.29 -2.05 -2.81
N THR A 110 -13.32 -0.89 -3.46
CA THR A 110 -14.58 -0.17 -3.73
C THR A 110 -15.12 -0.57 -5.09
N CYS A 111 -16.35 -1.06 -5.14
CA CYS A 111 -17.10 -1.26 -6.38
C CYS A 111 -18.00 -0.04 -6.62
N ILE A 112 -17.90 0.58 -7.78
CA ILE A 112 -18.71 1.73 -8.22
C ILE A 112 -19.62 1.28 -9.35
N ASN A 113 -20.94 1.47 -9.20
CA ASN A 113 -21.86 1.34 -10.29
C ASN A 113 -21.66 2.52 -11.28
N THR A 114 -21.34 2.24 -12.54
CA THR A 114 -20.97 3.29 -13.51
C THR A 114 -22.11 4.14 -14.01
N GLN A 115 -23.37 3.77 -13.72
CA GLN A 115 -24.57 4.53 -14.08
C GLN A 115 -25.07 5.39 -12.92
N SER A 116 -25.25 4.80 -11.72
CA SER A 116 -25.75 5.50 -10.54
C SER A 116 -24.66 6.19 -9.73
N PHE A 117 -23.41 5.80 -9.90
CA PHE A 117 -22.23 6.18 -9.09
C PHE A 117 -22.33 5.79 -7.62
N GLU A 118 -23.24 4.89 -7.28
CA GLU A 118 -23.31 4.27 -5.95
C GLU A 118 -22.10 3.38 -5.70
N THR A 119 -21.63 3.38 -4.47
CA THR A 119 -20.43 2.63 -4.04
C THR A 119 -20.78 1.50 -3.07
N THR A 120 -20.10 0.39 -3.24
CA THR A 120 -20.12 -0.76 -2.30
C THR A 120 -18.70 -1.12 -1.95
N HIS A 121 -18.42 -1.36 -0.66
CA HIS A 121 -17.09 -1.70 -0.21
C HIS A 121 -16.98 -3.19 0.08
N ILE A 122 -15.98 -3.82 -0.51
CA ILE A 122 -15.69 -5.24 -0.40
C ILE A 122 -14.46 -5.38 0.49
N ARG A 123 -14.67 -5.85 1.72
CA ARG A 123 -13.58 -6.03 2.69
C ARG A 123 -12.71 -7.22 2.29
N LEU A 124 -11.41 -7.04 2.33
CA LEU A 124 -10.41 -8.09 2.14
C LEU A 124 -10.17 -8.85 3.47
N PRO A 125 -9.47 -9.99 3.46
CA PRO A 125 -9.14 -10.73 4.68
C PRO A 125 -8.39 -9.89 5.70
N ASN A 126 -8.55 -10.22 6.99
CA ASN A 126 -7.84 -9.59 8.09
C ASN A 126 -6.31 -9.56 7.86
N GLY A 127 -5.70 -8.39 8.03
CA GLY A 127 -4.29 -8.13 7.75
C GLY A 127 -4.00 -7.67 6.33
N SER A 128 -5.02 -7.54 5.45
CA SER A 128 -4.81 -7.01 4.10
C SER A 128 -4.47 -5.52 4.14
N THR A 129 -3.34 -5.18 3.54
CA THR A 129 -2.84 -3.80 3.38
C THR A 129 -2.07 -3.70 2.05
N ASP A 130 -1.64 -2.52 1.68
CA ASP A 130 -0.78 -2.29 0.50
C ASP A 130 -1.37 -2.86 -0.80
N VAL A 131 -2.65 -2.52 -1.05
CA VAL A 131 -3.42 -3.01 -2.21
C VAL A 131 -3.05 -2.19 -3.44
N HIS A 132 -2.02 -2.64 -4.19
CA HIS A 132 -1.47 -1.87 -5.30
C HIS A 132 -2.18 -2.08 -6.63
N GLY A 133 -2.79 -3.24 -6.87
CA GLY A 133 -3.34 -3.56 -8.18
C GLY A 133 -4.54 -4.48 -8.15
N LEU A 134 -5.37 -4.32 -9.17
CA LEU A 134 -6.47 -5.25 -9.46
C LEU A 134 -6.75 -5.32 -10.96
N THR A 135 -7.36 -6.41 -11.39
CA THR A 135 -7.84 -6.60 -12.76
C THR A 135 -9.13 -7.39 -12.78
N VAL A 136 -9.96 -7.19 -13.80
CA VAL A 136 -11.19 -7.97 -14.02
C VAL A 136 -10.90 -9.04 -15.07
N SER A 137 -11.42 -10.26 -14.86
CA SER A 137 -11.31 -11.34 -15.85
C SER A 137 -12.05 -10.96 -17.15
N PRO A 138 -11.60 -11.46 -18.33
CA PRO A 138 -12.23 -11.12 -19.61
C PRO A 138 -13.71 -11.54 -19.73
N ASP A 139 -14.13 -12.58 -18.98
CA ASP A 139 -15.52 -13.03 -18.90
C ASP A 139 -16.37 -12.20 -17.91
N GLY A 140 -15.77 -11.25 -17.21
CA GLY A 140 -16.44 -10.36 -16.25
C GLY A 140 -16.86 -11.02 -14.95
N LYS A 141 -16.40 -12.24 -14.64
CA LYS A 141 -16.83 -12.98 -13.43
C LYS A 141 -15.99 -12.72 -12.20
N TRP A 142 -14.69 -12.47 -12.38
CA TRP A 142 -13.73 -12.40 -11.29
C TRP A 142 -12.98 -11.08 -11.28
N VAL A 143 -12.71 -10.57 -10.07
CA VAL A 143 -11.71 -9.54 -9.85
C VAL A 143 -10.54 -10.18 -9.11
N PHE A 144 -9.35 -10.00 -9.64
CA PHE A 144 -8.09 -10.43 -9.04
C PHE A 144 -7.43 -9.22 -8.39
N VAL A 145 -7.18 -9.30 -7.08
CA VAL A 145 -6.65 -8.20 -6.27
C VAL A 145 -5.36 -8.64 -5.62
N VAL A 146 -4.28 -7.89 -5.83
CA VAL A 146 -2.97 -8.16 -5.21
C VAL A 146 -2.72 -7.24 -4.03
N HIS A 147 -2.21 -7.81 -2.94
CA HIS A 147 -1.99 -7.08 -1.69
C HIS A 147 -1.03 -7.83 -0.76
N ILE A 148 -0.61 -7.15 0.30
CA ILE A 148 0.06 -7.79 1.43
C ILE A 148 -1.03 -8.38 2.36
N LEU A 149 -0.81 -9.59 2.84
CA LEU A 149 -1.59 -10.21 3.91
C LEU A 149 -0.71 -10.33 5.15
N ALA A 150 -0.74 -9.30 5.98
CA ALA A 150 0.11 -9.15 7.15
C ALA A 150 -0.36 -10.00 8.33
N ARG A 151 0.58 -10.61 9.05
CA ARG A 151 0.33 -11.40 10.27
C ARG A 151 0.56 -10.54 11.52
N TYR A 152 0.06 -9.31 11.52
CA TYR A 152 0.32 -8.28 12.53
C TYR A 152 -0.12 -8.67 13.95
N GLN A 153 -1.07 -9.59 14.10
CA GLN A 153 -1.54 -10.09 15.40
C GLN A 153 -0.60 -11.08 16.07
N MET A 154 0.45 -11.52 15.37
CA MET A 154 1.44 -12.44 15.92
C MET A 154 2.68 -11.69 16.37
N PRO A 155 3.21 -11.98 17.58
CA PRO A 155 4.49 -11.45 17.98
C PRO A 155 5.58 -11.84 16.97
N THR A 156 6.52 -10.95 16.75
CA THR A 156 7.58 -11.12 15.73
C THR A 156 8.66 -12.16 16.11
N THR A 157 8.37 -13.08 17.03
CA THR A 157 9.28 -14.16 17.47
C THR A 157 9.58 -15.21 16.39
N GLN A 158 8.89 -15.18 15.26
CA GLN A 158 9.11 -16.11 14.14
C GLN A 158 9.48 -15.39 12.84
N LEU A 159 9.96 -14.15 12.93
CA LEU A 159 10.30 -13.31 11.78
C LEU A 159 11.41 -13.93 10.92
N GLU A 160 12.38 -14.61 11.51
CA GLU A 160 13.43 -15.32 10.78
C GLU A 160 12.89 -16.40 9.83
N ARG A 161 11.60 -16.74 9.93
CA ARG A 161 10.90 -17.65 9.01
C ARG A 161 10.05 -16.92 7.98
N GLY A 162 10.09 -15.59 7.95
CA GLY A 162 9.42 -14.77 6.94
C GLY A 162 7.90 -14.62 7.05
N TRP A 163 7.25 -15.12 8.06
CA TRP A 163 5.79 -15.20 8.16
C TRP A 163 5.08 -13.90 8.56
N MET A 164 5.79 -12.82 8.79
CA MET A 164 5.23 -11.55 9.20
C MET A 164 4.36 -10.93 8.11
N ASN A 165 4.88 -10.88 6.90
CA ASN A 165 4.16 -10.41 5.72
C ASN A 165 4.11 -11.51 4.67
N THR A 166 2.92 -11.92 4.25
CA THR A 166 2.70 -12.78 3.10
C THR A 166 2.13 -11.99 1.95
N ASN A 167 2.41 -12.41 0.73
CA ASN A 167 2.03 -11.73 -0.50
C ASN A 167 0.88 -12.49 -1.15
N ALA A 168 -0.23 -11.82 -1.42
CA ALA A 168 -1.50 -12.48 -1.65
C ALA A 168 -2.20 -12.03 -2.94
N LEU A 169 -3.02 -12.94 -3.47
CA LEU A 169 -3.99 -12.71 -4.53
C LEU A 169 -5.38 -13.08 -4.00
N THR A 170 -6.25 -12.09 -3.83
CA THR A 170 -7.66 -12.31 -3.50
C THR A 170 -8.50 -12.36 -4.77
N ILE A 171 -9.39 -13.35 -4.85
CA ILE A 171 -10.37 -13.53 -5.92
C ILE A 171 -11.72 -13.04 -5.41
N ILE A 172 -12.32 -12.05 -6.10
CA ILE A 172 -13.64 -11.52 -5.76
C ILE A 172 -14.63 -11.95 -6.86
N ASP A 173 -15.78 -12.47 -6.47
CA ASP A 173 -16.90 -12.73 -7.37
C ASP A 173 -17.61 -11.42 -7.72
N VAL A 174 -17.66 -11.09 -9.02
CA VAL A 174 -18.23 -9.83 -9.52
C VAL A 174 -19.73 -9.71 -9.25
N LEU A 175 -20.45 -10.85 -9.26
CA LEU A 175 -21.91 -10.83 -9.10
C LEU A 175 -22.29 -10.61 -7.64
N SER A 176 -21.73 -11.39 -6.73
CA SER A 176 -22.05 -11.34 -5.30
C SER A 176 -21.31 -10.22 -4.55
N LEU A 177 -20.26 -9.63 -5.14
CA LEU A 177 -19.35 -8.67 -4.50
C LEU A 177 -18.72 -9.19 -3.22
N LYS A 178 -18.35 -10.48 -3.21
CA LYS A 178 -17.71 -11.14 -2.07
C LYS A 178 -16.40 -11.79 -2.47
N PRO A 179 -15.38 -11.79 -1.58
CA PRO A 179 -14.20 -12.61 -1.79
C PRO A 179 -14.59 -14.09 -1.88
N LEU A 180 -14.14 -14.77 -2.94
CA LEU A 180 -14.21 -16.21 -3.08
C LEU A 180 -13.17 -16.87 -2.17
N ASN A 181 -11.92 -16.45 -2.30
CA ASN A 181 -10.80 -16.88 -1.46
C ASN A 181 -9.57 -15.97 -1.68
N THR A 182 -8.54 -16.21 -0.87
CA THR A 182 -7.23 -15.57 -0.97
C THR A 182 -6.16 -16.66 -1.01
N VAL A 183 -5.27 -16.59 -2.00
CA VAL A 183 -4.14 -17.52 -2.18
C VAL A 183 -2.83 -16.80 -2.00
N LEU A 184 -1.79 -17.50 -1.49
CA LEU A 184 -0.48 -16.93 -1.25
C LEU A 184 0.43 -17.09 -2.48
N LEU A 185 1.09 -15.99 -2.85
CA LEU A 185 2.00 -15.93 -4.01
C LEU A 185 3.41 -16.40 -3.65
N ASP A 186 3.76 -16.36 -2.37
CA ASP A 186 5.05 -16.80 -1.83
C ASP A 186 5.27 -18.30 -2.05
N ASP A 187 6.52 -18.73 -2.07
CA ASP A 187 6.91 -20.11 -1.87
C ASP A 187 7.15 -20.37 -0.38
N VAL A 188 7.30 -21.62 0.01
CA VAL A 188 7.46 -22.01 1.43
C VAL A 188 8.70 -21.39 2.07
N ASP A 189 9.74 -21.17 1.27
CA ASP A 189 11.07 -20.70 1.70
C ASP A 189 11.53 -19.41 1.02
N LEU A 190 10.69 -18.81 0.16
CA LEU A 190 11.06 -17.60 -0.58
C LEU A 190 9.86 -16.69 -0.83
N GLY A 191 9.90 -15.49 -0.28
CA GLY A 191 8.88 -14.47 -0.46
C GLY A 191 8.78 -13.96 -1.89
N ALA A 192 7.57 -13.56 -2.30
CA ALA A 192 7.23 -12.90 -3.56
C ALA A 192 6.81 -11.46 -3.26
N ALA A 193 7.75 -10.66 -2.75
CA ALA A 193 7.45 -9.46 -1.99
C ALA A 193 6.91 -8.30 -2.83
N LEU A 194 5.93 -7.61 -2.25
CA LEU A 194 5.28 -6.41 -2.74
C LEU A 194 4.64 -6.63 -4.13
N PRO A 195 3.58 -7.43 -4.21
CA PRO A 195 2.83 -7.59 -5.46
C PRO A 195 2.22 -6.25 -5.84
N TRP A 196 2.48 -5.80 -7.11
CA TRP A 196 2.17 -4.44 -7.53
C TRP A 196 1.09 -4.36 -8.59
N ALA A 197 1.33 -4.89 -9.78
CA ALA A 197 0.35 -4.90 -10.85
C ALA A 197 -0.11 -6.33 -11.14
N VAL A 198 -1.34 -6.45 -11.61
CA VAL A 198 -1.91 -7.72 -12.05
C VAL A 198 -2.64 -7.53 -13.38
N VAL A 199 -2.41 -8.43 -14.33
CA VAL A 199 -3.09 -8.45 -15.63
C VAL A 199 -3.56 -9.85 -15.94
N CYS A 200 -4.73 -9.97 -16.57
CA CYS A 200 -5.30 -11.23 -17.00
C CYS A 200 -5.00 -11.48 -18.49
N SER A 201 -4.73 -12.73 -18.88
CA SER A 201 -4.64 -13.09 -20.29
C SER A 201 -6.00 -12.90 -20.99
N PRO A 202 -6.02 -12.59 -22.31
CA PRO A 202 -7.27 -12.34 -23.04
C PRO A 202 -8.25 -13.52 -23.04
N ASP A 203 -7.75 -14.75 -22.87
CA ASP A 203 -8.55 -15.98 -22.76
C ASP A 203 -9.00 -16.30 -21.32
N GLY A 204 -8.56 -15.49 -20.34
CA GLY A 204 -8.86 -15.70 -18.94
C GLY A 204 -8.12 -16.85 -18.26
N SER A 205 -7.22 -17.53 -18.98
CA SER A 205 -6.54 -18.72 -18.46
C SER A 205 -5.42 -18.44 -17.48
N ARG A 206 -4.85 -17.21 -17.50
CA ARG A 206 -3.69 -16.85 -16.67
C ARG A 206 -3.81 -15.45 -16.11
N VAL A 207 -3.27 -15.27 -14.91
CA VAL A 207 -2.96 -13.93 -14.36
C VAL A 207 -1.46 -13.79 -14.18
N PHE A 208 -0.95 -12.60 -14.51
CA PHE A 208 0.44 -12.20 -14.39
C PHE A 208 0.53 -11.13 -13.31
N ILE A 209 1.45 -11.28 -12.37
CA ILE A 209 1.60 -10.40 -11.20
C ILE A 209 3.06 -9.96 -11.11
N SER A 210 3.32 -8.65 -11.11
CA SER A 210 4.66 -8.13 -10.83
C SER A 210 4.89 -8.01 -9.33
N HIS A 211 6.15 -8.24 -8.91
CA HIS A 211 6.60 -8.11 -7.53
C HIS A 211 7.70 -7.05 -7.46
N ALA A 212 7.33 -5.89 -6.91
CA ALA A 212 8.19 -4.69 -6.96
C ALA A 212 9.44 -4.80 -6.07
N SER A 213 9.43 -5.65 -5.05
CA SER A 213 10.55 -5.81 -4.12
C SER A 213 11.41 -7.06 -4.39
N THR A 214 10.91 -8.03 -5.17
CA THR A 214 11.67 -9.23 -5.57
C THR A 214 12.01 -9.28 -7.05
N ASP A 215 11.59 -8.26 -7.83
CA ASP A 215 11.96 -8.08 -9.25
C ASP A 215 11.63 -9.30 -10.11
N GLU A 216 10.41 -9.76 -10.04
CA GLU A 216 9.93 -10.94 -10.75
C GLU A 216 8.48 -10.80 -11.21
N VAL A 217 8.01 -11.73 -12.01
CA VAL A 217 6.60 -11.88 -12.40
C VAL A 217 6.15 -13.28 -12.02
N THR A 218 5.06 -13.37 -11.25
CA THR A 218 4.36 -14.64 -11.02
C THR A 218 3.25 -14.82 -12.05
N VAL A 219 3.15 -16.03 -12.62
CA VAL A 219 2.04 -16.46 -13.48
C VAL A 219 1.26 -17.53 -12.75
N VAL A 220 -0.07 -17.37 -12.68
CA VAL A 220 -0.98 -18.35 -12.04
C VAL A 220 -1.93 -18.90 -13.09
N ASP A 221 -2.12 -20.22 -13.09
CA ASP A 221 -3.14 -20.93 -13.87
C ASP A 221 -4.49 -20.75 -13.20
N VAL A 222 -5.36 -19.93 -13.79
CA VAL A 222 -6.65 -19.54 -13.19
C VAL A 222 -7.65 -20.71 -13.17
N PRO A 223 -7.89 -21.44 -14.28
CA PRO A 223 -8.80 -22.58 -14.26
C PRO A 223 -8.43 -23.64 -13.22
N SER A 224 -7.15 -24.04 -13.18
CA SER A 224 -6.68 -25.06 -12.23
C SER A 224 -6.77 -24.59 -10.79
N MET A 225 -6.48 -23.31 -10.52
CA MET A 225 -6.64 -22.71 -9.19
C MET A 225 -8.09 -22.70 -8.75
N LEU A 226 -9.03 -22.27 -9.60
CA LEU A 226 -10.46 -22.22 -9.28
C LEU A 226 -11.03 -23.63 -9.11
N GLU A 227 -10.62 -24.59 -9.94
CA GLU A 227 -11.00 -26.00 -9.80
C GLU A 227 -10.53 -26.59 -8.47
N LYS A 228 -9.28 -26.30 -8.06
CA LYS A 228 -8.74 -26.75 -6.77
C LYS A 228 -9.51 -26.13 -5.61
N LEU A 229 -9.83 -24.83 -5.65
CA LEU A 229 -10.67 -24.16 -4.64
C LEU A 229 -12.07 -24.78 -4.55
N ALA A 230 -12.72 -25.05 -5.68
CA ALA A 230 -14.08 -25.59 -5.74
C ALA A 230 -14.20 -27.02 -5.16
N LYS A 231 -13.09 -27.74 -5.05
CA LYS A 231 -13.06 -29.10 -4.44
C LYS A 231 -12.97 -29.07 -2.92
N LEU A 232 -12.64 -27.93 -2.32
CA LEU A 232 -12.53 -27.81 -0.87
C LEU A 232 -13.88 -27.53 -0.23
N PRO A 233 -14.21 -28.18 0.90
CA PRO A 233 -15.33 -27.75 1.74
C PRO A 233 -15.06 -26.33 2.28
N ALA A 234 -16.11 -25.60 2.62
CA ALA A 234 -15.96 -24.21 3.05
C ALA A 234 -15.22 -24.09 4.39
N THR A 235 -15.52 -25.00 5.32
CA THR A 235 -14.99 -24.97 6.69
C THR A 235 -14.32 -26.29 7.08
N GLN A 236 -13.46 -26.25 8.11
CA GLN A 236 -12.84 -27.45 8.68
C GLN A 236 -13.89 -28.43 9.27
N ASP A 237 -15.01 -27.94 9.81
CA ASP A 237 -16.04 -28.78 10.36
C ASP A 237 -16.81 -29.54 9.25
N GLU A 238 -17.05 -28.92 8.11
CA GLU A 238 -17.55 -29.57 6.91
C GLU A 238 -16.56 -30.61 6.37
N ALA A 239 -15.26 -30.32 6.38
CA ALA A 239 -14.20 -31.25 5.99
C ALA A 239 -14.24 -32.52 6.88
N LYS A 240 -14.27 -32.34 8.20
CA LYS A 240 -14.39 -33.46 9.17
C LYS A 240 -15.65 -34.26 8.94
N SER A 241 -16.79 -33.60 8.74
CA SER A 241 -18.09 -34.24 8.51
C SER A 241 -18.13 -35.05 7.20
N SER A 242 -17.36 -34.60 6.21
CA SER A 242 -17.22 -35.30 4.91
C SER A 242 -16.19 -36.43 4.94
N GLY A 243 -15.59 -36.74 6.09
CA GLY A 243 -14.58 -37.79 6.24
C GLY A 243 -13.21 -37.43 5.62
N ILE A 244 -12.97 -36.17 5.30
CA ILE A 244 -11.66 -35.69 4.81
C ILE A 244 -10.70 -35.73 6.00
N VAL A 245 -9.67 -36.55 5.91
CA VAL A 245 -8.63 -36.71 6.91
C VAL A 245 -7.32 -36.25 6.30
N TYR A 246 -6.53 -35.49 7.06
CA TYR A 246 -5.18 -35.12 6.66
C TYR A 246 -4.32 -36.38 6.46
N ASP A 247 -3.91 -36.64 5.24
CA ASP A 247 -3.08 -37.79 4.87
C ASP A 247 -1.64 -37.41 4.49
N GLY A 248 -1.29 -36.10 4.67
CA GLY A 248 0.03 -35.55 4.32
C GLY A 248 0.16 -35.16 2.84
N SER A 249 -0.81 -35.46 1.99
CA SER A 249 -0.81 -35.08 0.58
C SER A 249 -1.53 -33.75 0.31
N GLN A 250 -2.35 -33.29 1.26
CA GLN A 250 -3.11 -32.05 1.19
C GLN A 250 -2.71 -31.13 2.35
N THR A 251 -2.47 -29.87 2.03
CA THR A 251 -2.07 -28.87 3.01
C THR A 251 -3.27 -28.08 3.55
N SER A 252 -4.27 -27.79 2.69
CA SER A 252 -5.54 -27.20 3.10
C SER A 252 -6.63 -28.27 3.13
N LEU A 253 -7.33 -28.43 4.25
CA LEU A 253 -8.47 -29.32 4.40
C LEU A 253 -9.80 -28.63 4.02
N SER A 254 -9.83 -27.30 4.10
CA SER A 254 -10.99 -26.47 3.78
C SER A 254 -10.57 -25.18 3.08
N ALA A 255 -11.52 -24.50 2.46
CA ALA A 255 -11.32 -23.20 1.84
C ALA A 255 -10.83 -22.13 2.86
N ALA A 256 -11.20 -22.27 4.14
CA ALA A 256 -10.77 -21.39 5.22
C ALA A 256 -9.26 -21.50 5.55
N ASP A 257 -8.62 -22.63 5.21
CA ASP A 257 -7.18 -22.84 5.47
C ASP A 257 -6.29 -22.17 4.39
N VAL A 258 -6.82 -21.99 3.18
CA VAL A 258 -6.07 -21.56 1.99
C VAL A 258 -5.30 -20.25 2.20
N PRO A 259 -5.84 -19.20 2.87
CA PRO A 259 -5.09 -17.97 3.13
C PRO A 259 -3.86 -18.14 4.03
N ASN A 260 -3.69 -19.32 4.64
CA ASN A 260 -2.53 -19.67 5.48
C ASN A 260 -1.63 -20.75 4.86
N ASP A 261 -1.90 -21.15 3.62
CA ASP A 261 -1.23 -22.28 2.95
C ASP A 261 -0.28 -21.80 1.86
N LEU A 262 1.01 -21.71 2.18
CA LEU A 262 2.08 -21.34 1.24
C LEU A 262 2.26 -22.35 0.10
N SER A 263 1.77 -23.56 0.25
CA SER A 263 1.91 -24.61 -0.76
C SER A 263 0.70 -24.77 -1.66
N PHE A 264 -0.40 -24.04 -1.42
CA PHE A 264 -1.64 -24.18 -2.18
C PHE A 264 -1.44 -24.03 -3.69
N LEU A 265 -0.61 -23.08 -4.14
CA LEU A 265 -0.33 -22.82 -5.55
C LEU A 265 0.84 -23.65 -6.12
N VAL A 266 1.42 -24.60 -5.37
CA VAL A 266 2.47 -25.47 -5.90
C VAL A 266 1.96 -26.24 -7.12
N GLY A 267 2.71 -26.13 -8.24
CA GLY A 267 2.33 -26.71 -9.54
C GLY A 267 1.28 -25.90 -10.32
N LEU A 268 0.70 -24.84 -9.73
CA LEU A 268 -0.28 -23.96 -10.37
C LEU A 268 0.26 -22.55 -10.65
N LYS A 269 1.47 -22.25 -10.18
CA LYS A 269 2.16 -20.98 -10.43
C LYS A 269 3.57 -21.18 -10.95
N GLU A 270 4.05 -20.22 -11.70
CA GLU A 270 5.47 -20.07 -12.09
C GLU A 270 5.96 -18.68 -11.70
N ARG A 271 7.10 -18.60 -11.02
CA ARG A 271 7.79 -17.34 -10.71
C ARG A 271 8.91 -17.12 -11.72
N MET A 272 8.96 -15.96 -12.35
CA MET A 272 9.89 -15.59 -13.40
C MET A 272 10.72 -14.39 -12.95
N PRO A 273 11.95 -14.60 -12.43
CA PRO A 273 12.86 -13.49 -12.14
C PRO A 273 13.18 -12.67 -13.40
N LEU A 274 13.29 -11.37 -13.28
CA LEU A 274 13.61 -10.46 -14.39
C LEU A 274 15.11 -10.35 -14.68
N TYR A 275 15.94 -10.91 -13.81
CA TYR A 275 17.39 -10.96 -13.92
C TYR A 275 17.84 -12.42 -13.92
N GLY A 276 18.48 -12.87 -14.99
CA GLY A 276 19.07 -14.20 -15.07
C GLY A 276 18.15 -15.38 -14.74
N THR A 277 18.72 -16.57 -14.63
CA THR A 277 17.99 -17.83 -14.39
C THR A 277 18.44 -18.58 -13.15
N GLY A 278 19.47 -18.08 -12.45
CA GLY A 278 20.03 -18.70 -11.25
C GLY A 278 19.65 -17.97 -9.96
N PRO A 279 19.58 -18.68 -8.82
CA PRO A 279 19.21 -18.07 -7.53
C PRO A 279 20.22 -17.04 -7.01
N TYR A 280 21.40 -16.93 -7.65
CA TYR A 280 22.46 -15.97 -7.32
C TYR A 280 22.75 -14.96 -8.44
N ASP A 281 22.01 -15.00 -9.54
CA ASP A 281 22.23 -14.11 -10.69
C ASP A 281 21.90 -12.64 -10.41
N TYR A 282 21.23 -12.36 -9.28
CA TYR A 282 21.00 -10.99 -8.80
C TYR A 282 22.30 -10.24 -8.46
N LEU A 283 23.39 -10.97 -8.19
CA LEU A 283 24.73 -10.39 -7.95
C LEU A 283 25.50 -10.14 -9.27
N ALA A 284 25.12 -10.81 -10.33
CA ALA A 284 25.71 -10.61 -11.64
C ALA A 284 24.96 -9.48 -12.35
N SER A 285 25.44 -8.24 -12.21
CA SER A 285 24.98 -7.13 -13.05
C SER A 285 25.12 -7.55 -14.51
N GLN A 286 24.01 -7.89 -15.15
CA GLN A 286 24.04 -8.13 -16.60
C GLN A 286 24.28 -6.79 -17.30
N ASN A 287 25.52 -6.53 -17.68
CA ASN A 287 25.91 -5.42 -18.54
C ASN A 287 25.41 -4.04 -18.07
N ASP A 288 25.73 -3.63 -16.85
CA ASP A 288 25.46 -2.29 -16.30
C ASP A 288 23.97 -1.88 -16.25
N LYS A 289 23.03 -2.84 -16.32
CA LYS A 289 21.59 -2.56 -16.23
C LYS A 289 21.08 -2.75 -14.81
N ILE A 290 20.25 -1.81 -14.38
CA ILE A 290 19.52 -1.89 -13.11
C ILE A 290 18.13 -2.47 -13.39
N ILE A 291 17.90 -3.73 -13.02
CA ILE A 291 16.62 -4.43 -13.19
C ILE A 291 15.94 -4.51 -11.83
N LYS A 292 15.44 -3.38 -11.33
CA LYS A 292 14.89 -3.24 -10.01
C LYS A 292 13.57 -2.47 -10.00
N GLY A 293 12.64 -2.87 -9.12
CA GLY A 293 11.35 -2.22 -8.97
C GLY A 293 10.35 -2.62 -10.05
N ALA A 294 10.05 -3.91 -10.20
CA ALA A 294 9.06 -4.43 -11.17
C ALA A 294 7.65 -3.96 -10.80
N ARG A 295 7.14 -2.90 -11.45
CA ARG A 295 5.85 -2.29 -11.13
C ARG A 295 4.82 -2.49 -12.24
N GLY A 296 4.78 -1.63 -13.24
CA GLY A 296 3.77 -1.68 -14.30
C GLY A 296 3.86 -2.93 -15.17
N LEU A 297 2.72 -3.53 -15.53
CA LEU A 297 2.60 -4.68 -16.42
C LEU A 297 1.72 -4.37 -17.62
N ALA A 298 2.12 -4.90 -18.79
CA ALA A 298 1.26 -4.98 -19.96
C ALA A 298 1.47 -6.33 -20.67
N LEU A 299 0.39 -6.96 -21.12
CA LEU A 299 0.42 -8.18 -21.90
C LEU A 299 -0.01 -7.86 -23.34
N VAL A 300 0.87 -8.19 -24.30
CA VAL A 300 0.61 -8.01 -25.74
C VAL A 300 0.98 -9.30 -26.48
N GLY A 301 0.00 -10.00 -26.98
CA GLY A 301 0.19 -11.33 -27.56
C GLY A 301 0.84 -12.28 -26.55
N ASN A 302 1.98 -12.86 -26.92
CA ASN A 302 2.74 -13.77 -26.06
C ASN A 302 3.91 -13.08 -25.33
N LYS A 303 3.84 -11.76 -25.13
CA LYS A 303 4.88 -11.01 -24.43
C LYS A 303 4.32 -10.23 -23.25
N VAL A 304 5.01 -10.36 -22.11
CA VAL A 304 4.76 -9.55 -20.93
C VAL A 304 5.80 -8.43 -20.87
N PHE A 305 5.35 -7.19 -20.81
CA PHE A 305 6.17 -6.01 -20.65
C PHE A 305 6.12 -5.56 -19.20
N VAL A 306 7.28 -5.40 -18.57
CA VAL A 306 7.42 -5.04 -17.16
C VAL A 306 8.22 -3.76 -17.05
N ALA A 307 7.61 -2.69 -16.55
CA ALA A 307 8.30 -1.44 -16.25
C ALA A 307 9.12 -1.58 -14.95
N THR A 308 10.43 -1.34 -15.02
CA THR A 308 11.32 -1.36 -13.86
C THR A 308 11.62 0.05 -13.39
N TYR A 309 11.18 0.36 -12.18
CA TYR A 309 11.15 1.72 -11.64
C TYR A 309 12.54 2.36 -11.43
N PHE A 310 13.55 1.55 -11.10
CA PHE A 310 14.89 2.06 -10.78
C PHE A 310 15.86 2.06 -11.96
N GLY A 311 15.54 1.37 -13.05
CA GLY A 311 16.47 1.10 -14.13
C GLY A 311 16.23 1.84 -15.45
N ASP A 312 15.15 2.64 -15.54
CA ASP A 312 14.73 3.31 -16.79
C ASP A 312 14.69 2.35 -17.99
N LEU A 313 14.13 1.15 -17.76
CA LEU A 313 13.98 0.14 -18.78
C LEU A 313 12.66 -0.65 -18.66
N VAL A 314 12.26 -1.26 -19.76
CA VAL A 314 11.18 -2.24 -19.82
C VAL A 314 11.78 -3.62 -20.05
N THR A 315 11.56 -4.54 -19.12
CA THR A 315 11.88 -5.96 -19.32
C THR A 315 10.76 -6.62 -20.11
N VAL A 316 11.11 -7.40 -21.14
CA VAL A 316 10.15 -8.13 -21.96
C VAL A 316 10.36 -9.62 -21.73
N ILE A 317 9.30 -10.31 -21.31
CA ILE A 317 9.26 -11.76 -21.14
C ILE A 317 8.54 -12.35 -22.33
N ASP A 318 9.22 -13.18 -23.12
CA ASP A 318 8.64 -13.95 -24.23
C ASP A 318 8.14 -15.29 -23.69
N LEU A 319 6.83 -15.48 -23.66
CA LEU A 319 6.19 -16.69 -23.14
C LEU A 319 6.34 -17.91 -24.06
N THR A 320 6.75 -17.71 -25.32
CA THR A 320 7.00 -18.80 -26.29
C THR A 320 8.43 -19.29 -26.28
N ALA A 321 9.36 -18.48 -25.72
CA ALA A 321 10.77 -18.80 -25.68
C ALA A 321 11.09 -19.83 -24.58
N SER A 322 12.19 -20.58 -24.79
CA SER A 322 12.74 -21.42 -23.74
C SER A 322 13.17 -20.59 -22.54
N LYS A 323 13.17 -21.18 -21.34
CA LYS A 323 13.52 -20.53 -20.08
C LYS A 323 14.79 -19.66 -20.16
N TYR A 324 15.81 -20.09 -20.89
CA TYR A 324 17.11 -19.40 -21.02
C TYR A 324 17.13 -18.22 -22.01
N ARG A 325 16.10 -18.07 -22.86
CA ARG A 325 16.01 -17.00 -23.89
C ARG A 325 14.76 -16.14 -23.72
N ARG A 326 14.12 -16.24 -22.58
CA ARG A 326 12.82 -15.61 -22.31
C ARG A 326 12.91 -14.11 -22.17
N LEU A 327 14.06 -13.57 -21.70
CA LEU A 327 14.19 -12.17 -21.35
C LEU A 327 14.87 -11.33 -22.42
N SER A 328 14.32 -10.15 -22.67
CA SER A 328 14.97 -9.07 -23.42
C SER A 328 14.63 -7.73 -22.76
N TYR A 329 15.37 -6.66 -23.10
CA TYR A 329 15.29 -5.38 -22.43
C TYR A 329 15.17 -4.25 -23.43
N ILE A 330 14.25 -3.30 -23.17
CA ILE A 330 14.08 -2.07 -23.93
C ILE A 330 14.54 -0.93 -23.03
N ALA A 331 15.65 -0.28 -23.38
CA ALA A 331 16.13 0.89 -22.65
C ALA A 331 15.24 2.10 -22.99
N LEU A 332 14.81 2.83 -21.98
CA LEU A 332 14.07 4.09 -22.11
C LEU A 332 15.01 5.31 -22.17
N GLY A 333 16.26 5.10 -21.79
CA GLY A 333 17.33 6.09 -21.76
C GLY A 333 18.67 5.47 -21.42
N PRO A 334 19.70 6.25 -21.14
CA PRO A 334 20.96 5.73 -20.60
C PRO A 334 20.72 5.14 -19.21
N THR A 335 21.50 4.13 -18.81
CA THR A 335 21.42 3.57 -17.45
C THR A 335 21.63 4.68 -16.42
N PRO A 336 20.67 4.88 -15.48
CA PRO A 336 20.77 5.95 -14.50
C PRO A 336 21.94 5.71 -13.53
N GLN A 337 22.67 6.79 -13.21
CA GLN A 337 23.59 6.76 -12.08
C GLN A 337 22.82 7.10 -10.82
N LEU A 338 22.75 6.14 -9.87
CA LEU A 338 22.01 6.33 -8.64
C LEU A 338 22.78 7.28 -7.70
N THR A 339 22.13 8.38 -7.27
CA THR A 339 22.61 9.17 -6.13
C THR A 339 22.47 8.35 -4.84
N GLN A 340 23.05 8.81 -3.74
CA GLN A 340 22.90 8.13 -2.44
C GLN A 340 21.43 8.03 -2.00
N GLU A 341 20.65 9.08 -2.24
CA GLU A 341 19.21 9.09 -1.95
C GLU A 341 18.46 8.07 -2.80
N ARG A 342 18.76 8.02 -4.10
CA ARG A 342 18.10 7.08 -5.02
C ARG A 342 18.52 5.65 -4.77
N LEU A 343 19.78 5.41 -4.40
CA LEU A 343 20.27 4.10 -3.94
C LEU A 343 19.59 3.69 -2.64
N GLY A 344 19.44 4.61 -1.69
CA GLY A 344 18.71 4.38 -0.45
C GLY A 344 17.25 4.06 -0.68
N GLU A 345 16.58 4.74 -1.61
CA GLU A 345 15.21 4.43 -2.02
C GLU A 345 15.13 3.01 -2.61
N LEU A 346 16.09 2.61 -3.46
CA LEU A 346 16.16 1.25 -3.97
C LEU A 346 16.28 0.25 -2.82
N HIS A 347 17.24 0.43 -1.91
CA HIS A 347 17.42 -0.46 -0.76
C HIS A 347 16.19 -0.52 0.15
N PHE A 348 15.50 0.58 0.33
CA PHE A 348 14.26 0.66 1.10
C PHE A 348 13.13 -0.21 0.52
N HIS A 349 13.11 -0.39 -0.81
CA HIS A 349 12.12 -1.19 -1.54
C HIS A 349 12.60 -2.59 -1.92
N ASP A 350 13.85 -2.96 -1.66
CA ASP A 350 14.44 -4.22 -2.12
C ASP A 350 14.32 -5.31 -1.06
N ALA A 351 13.45 -6.29 -1.29
CA ALA A 351 13.28 -7.43 -0.41
C ALA A 351 14.44 -8.45 -0.49
N SER A 352 15.30 -8.37 -1.52
CA SER A 352 16.49 -9.23 -1.58
C SER A 352 17.47 -8.96 -0.42
N LEU A 353 17.31 -7.82 0.27
CA LEU A 353 18.05 -7.50 1.49
C LEU A 353 17.51 -8.21 2.73
N CYS A 354 16.28 -8.73 2.67
CA CYS A 354 15.63 -9.46 3.75
C CYS A 354 15.94 -10.96 3.67
N PHE A 355 16.03 -11.61 4.81
CA PHE A 355 16.12 -13.07 4.88
C PHE A 355 14.95 -13.70 4.11
N GLN A 356 15.27 -14.62 3.19
CA GLN A 356 14.30 -15.29 2.31
C GLN A 356 13.34 -14.34 1.53
N HIS A 357 13.70 -13.08 1.37
CA HIS A 357 13.03 -12.08 0.51
C HIS A 357 11.54 -11.81 0.84
N TRP A 358 11.11 -11.98 2.08
CA TRP A 358 9.70 -11.87 2.45
C TRP A 358 9.14 -10.45 2.38
N GLN A 359 9.97 -9.46 2.66
CA GLN A 359 9.55 -8.07 2.82
C GLN A 359 10.71 -7.10 2.60
N SER A 360 10.37 -5.86 2.34
CA SER A 360 11.27 -4.70 2.35
C SER A 360 10.83 -3.71 3.44
N CYS A 361 11.57 -2.63 3.64
CA CYS A 361 11.12 -1.54 4.52
C CYS A 361 9.79 -0.95 4.03
N ALA A 362 9.62 -0.85 2.70
CA ALA A 362 8.42 -0.32 2.07
C ALA A 362 7.17 -1.19 2.33
N THR A 363 7.32 -2.48 2.68
CA THR A 363 6.19 -3.36 3.00
C THR A 363 5.44 -2.92 4.25
N CYS A 364 6.14 -2.43 5.28
CA CYS A 364 5.52 -1.88 6.50
C CYS A 364 5.41 -0.35 6.46
N HIS A 365 6.17 0.29 5.57
CA HIS A 365 6.18 1.75 5.42
C HIS A 365 5.94 2.16 3.96
N PRO A 366 4.74 1.91 3.41
CA PRO A 366 4.40 2.37 2.06
C PRO A 366 4.61 3.88 1.93
N ASP A 367 5.26 4.32 0.83
CA ASP A 367 5.72 5.70 0.62
C ASP A 367 6.57 6.27 1.79
N ALA A 368 7.26 5.42 2.56
CA ALA A 368 7.93 5.78 3.81
C ALA A 368 6.96 6.42 4.84
N ARG A 369 5.71 5.98 4.87
CA ARG A 369 4.67 6.41 5.83
C ARG A 369 4.19 5.22 6.67
N ILE A 370 2.89 5.02 6.79
CA ILE A 370 2.28 4.00 7.64
C ILE A 370 1.54 2.96 6.82
N ASP A 371 1.43 1.73 7.32
CA ASP A 371 0.60 0.65 6.76
C ASP A 371 -0.75 0.50 7.48
N SER A 372 -0.99 1.30 8.53
CA SER A 372 -2.20 1.28 9.37
C SER A 372 -2.43 -0.04 10.10
N LEU A 373 -1.36 -0.68 10.57
CA LEU A 373 -1.40 -1.90 11.36
C LEU A 373 -0.61 -1.74 12.66
N ASN A 374 -1.02 -2.48 13.70
CA ASN A 374 -0.32 -2.53 14.98
C ASN A 374 0.65 -3.72 15.01
N TRP A 375 1.92 -3.43 15.10
CA TRP A 375 2.98 -4.43 15.12
C TRP A 375 3.58 -4.60 16.52
N ASP A 376 3.73 -5.85 16.96
CA ASP A 376 4.50 -6.20 18.14
C ASP A 376 5.95 -6.55 17.73
N LEU A 377 6.79 -5.55 17.59
CA LEU A 377 8.18 -5.68 17.14
C LEU A 377 9.16 -5.98 18.31
N LEU A 378 8.67 -6.27 19.51
CA LEU A 378 9.46 -6.61 20.70
C LEU A 378 10.40 -5.48 21.19
N ASN A 379 10.33 -4.28 20.62
CA ASN A 379 11.22 -3.16 20.96
C ASN A 379 11.05 -2.70 22.42
N ASP A 380 9.83 -2.77 22.92
CA ASP A 380 9.40 -2.37 24.26
C ASP A 380 8.89 -3.57 25.09
N GLY A 381 9.11 -4.79 24.57
CA GLY A 381 8.75 -6.07 25.16
C GLY A 381 7.61 -6.77 24.40
N ILE A 382 7.49 -8.08 24.58
CA ILE A 382 6.46 -8.88 23.92
C ILE A 382 5.06 -8.53 24.42
N GLY A 383 4.08 -8.48 23.51
CA GLY A 383 2.67 -8.21 23.81
C GLY A 383 2.33 -6.73 23.91
N THR A 384 3.11 -5.85 23.29
CA THR A 384 2.92 -4.39 23.28
C THR A 384 2.79 -3.84 21.84
N PRO A 385 1.75 -4.24 21.07
CA PRO A 385 1.61 -3.82 19.68
C PRO A 385 1.43 -2.30 19.57
N LYS A 386 2.11 -1.71 18.58
CA LYS A 386 2.08 -0.27 18.30
C LYS A 386 1.77 0.00 16.84
N ASN A 387 1.01 1.07 16.60
CA ASN A 387 0.77 1.58 15.26
C ASN A 387 2.08 2.02 14.60
N ASN A 388 2.19 1.79 13.31
CA ASN A 388 3.36 2.18 12.55
C ASN A 388 3.49 3.71 12.50
N LYS A 389 4.72 4.25 12.67
CA LYS A 389 4.98 5.70 12.56
C LYS A 389 5.38 6.07 11.14
N SER A 390 4.96 7.24 10.68
CA SER A 390 5.52 7.88 9.48
C SER A 390 7.03 8.07 9.65
N LEU A 391 7.79 7.82 8.59
CA LEU A 391 9.25 8.06 8.56
C LEU A 391 9.60 9.46 8.05
N LEU A 392 8.58 10.27 7.66
CA LEU A 392 8.78 11.69 7.31
C LEU A 392 9.38 12.43 8.51
N PHE A 393 10.50 13.10 8.28
CA PHE A 393 11.27 13.81 9.30
C PHE A 393 11.83 12.96 10.47
N ALA A 394 11.77 11.62 10.40
CA ALA A 394 12.25 10.76 11.49
C ALA A 394 13.68 11.10 11.96
N HIS A 395 14.57 11.50 11.04
CA HIS A 395 15.94 11.94 11.36
C HIS A 395 16.03 13.32 12.01
N GLN A 396 14.95 14.09 12.04
CA GLN A 396 14.87 15.43 12.65
C GLN A 396 14.06 15.43 13.94
N THR A 397 13.40 14.31 14.25
CA THR A 397 12.48 14.18 15.39
C THR A 397 12.87 13.00 16.31
N PRO A 398 14.10 13.01 16.89
CA PRO A 398 14.48 12.03 17.90
C PRO A 398 13.70 12.28 19.22
N PRO A 399 13.49 11.22 20.04
CA PRO A 399 13.86 9.82 19.85
C PRO A 399 12.92 9.09 18.90
N SER A 400 13.35 7.94 18.36
CA SER A 400 12.53 7.12 17.48
C SER A 400 11.72 6.06 18.25
N MET A 401 10.62 5.61 17.63
CA MET A 401 9.58 4.72 18.17
C MET A 401 8.66 5.43 19.18
N TRP A 402 7.47 4.86 19.43
CA TRP A 402 6.47 5.50 20.29
C TRP A 402 6.90 5.69 21.75
N GLU A 403 7.70 4.77 22.28
CA GLU A 403 8.25 4.88 23.64
C GLU A 403 9.67 5.47 23.68
N GLY A 404 10.19 5.96 22.53
CA GLY A 404 11.52 6.54 22.43
C GLY A 404 12.63 5.53 22.72
N VAL A 405 12.46 4.27 22.35
CA VAL A 405 13.39 3.16 22.66
C VAL A 405 14.64 3.15 21.79
N ARG A 406 14.71 4.01 20.78
CA ARG A 406 15.91 4.26 19.96
C ARG A 406 16.28 5.72 20.04
N ALA A 407 17.56 6.02 20.26
CA ALA A 407 18.04 7.38 20.46
C ALA A 407 17.90 8.21 19.16
N THR A 408 18.12 7.57 18.01
CA THR A 408 18.10 8.22 16.69
C THR A 408 17.37 7.37 15.66
N ALA A 409 17.03 7.99 14.52
CA ALA A 409 16.47 7.26 13.37
C ALA A 409 17.52 6.37 12.72
N GLU A 410 18.79 6.75 12.73
CA GLU A 410 19.90 5.92 12.28
C GLU A 410 19.96 4.60 13.06
N ASP A 411 19.82 4.64 14.39
CA ASP A 411 19.74 3.43 15.23
C ASP A 411 18.52 2.58 14.85
N ALA A 412 17.39 3.22 14.56
CA ALA A 412 16.17 2.53 14.15
C ALA A 412 16.33 1.83 12.79
N VAL A 413 16.97 2.45 11.80
CA VAL A 413 17.27 1.86 10.48
C VAL A 413 18.13 0.60 10.65
N ARG A 414 19.24 0.68 11.39
CA ARG A 414 20.13 -0.48 11.62
C ARG A 414 19.44 -1.59 12.39
N SER A 415 18.60 -1.21 13.35
CA SER A 415 17.77 -2.16 14.10
C SER A 415 16.75 -2.86 13.19
N GLY A 416 16.12 -2.13 12.28
CA GLY A 416 15.19 -2.67 11.27
C GLY A 416 15.88 -3.69 10.35
N ILE A 417 17.06 -3.37 9.83
CA ILE A 417 17.85 -4.29 8.99
C ILE A 417 18.18 -5.57 9.78
N ARG A 418 18.67 -5.42 11.02
CA ARG A 418 19.14 -6.57 11.80
C ARG A 418 18.01 -7.43 12.38
N HIS A 419 16.94 -6.81 12.91
CA HIS A 419 15.94 -7.49 13.74
C HIS A 419 14.58 -7.65 13.07
N ILE A 420 14.32 -6.97 11.95
CA ILE A 420 13.07 -7.08 11.19
C ILE A 420 13.32 -7.75 9.84
N GLN A 421 14.42 -7.42 9.17
CA GLN A 421 14.83 -8.09 7.92
C GLN A 421 15.77 -9.27 8.14
N PHE A 422 16.27 -9.49 9.36
CA PHE A 422 17.23 -10.55 9.73
C PHE A 422 18.42 -10.61 8.79
N ALA A 423 18.96 -9.45 8.46
CA ALA A 423 20.09 -9.30 7.55
C ALA A 423 21.28 -8.63 8.23
N ILE A 424 22.46 -8.98 7.76
CA ILE A 424 23.70 -8.27 8.07
C ILE A 424 24.16 -7.62 6.76
N ARG A 425 24.18 -6.30 6.73
CA ARG A 425 24.50 -5.52 5.55
C ARG A 425 25.71 -4.61 5.79
N PRO A 426 26.42 -4.23 4.72
CA PRO A 426 27.41 -3.15 4.81
C PRO A 426 26.78 -1.88 5.37
N GLU A 427 27.57 -1.11 6.13
CA GLU A 427 27.09 0.15 6.74
C GLU A 427 26.66 1.18 5.67
N GLU A 428 27.27 1.13 4.50
CA GLU A 428 26.97 1.97 3.36
C GLU A 428 25.53 1.83 2.87
N ASP A 429 24.94 0.63 2.96
CA ASP A 429 23.54 0.39 2.61
C ASP A 429 22.60 1.10 3.60
N ALA A 430 22.92 1.03 4.90
CA ALA A 430 22.16 1.74 5.93
C ALA A 430 22.29 3.26 5.79
N GLN A 431 23.49 3.75 5.46
CA GLN A 431 23.72 5.18 5.20
C GLN A 431 22.97 5.68 3.96
N ALA A 432 22.85 4.84 2.92
CA ALA A 432 22.05 5.18 1.75
C ALA A 432 20.55 5.26 2.12
N ILE A 433 20.03 4.32 2.91
CA ILE A 433 18.66 4.38 3.43
C ILE A 433 18.43 5.65 4.26
N ASP A 434 19.39 6.01 5.14
CA ASP A 434 19.32 7.26 5.91
C ASP A 434 19.27 8.49 4.97
N ALA A 435 20.08 8.50 3.91
CA ALA A 435 20.07 9.60 2.91
C ALA A 435 18.71 9.72 2.22
N TYR A 436 18.10 8.60 1.82
CA TYR A 436 16.76 8.58 1.28
C TYR A 436 15.73 9.14 2.26
N LEU A 437 15.68 8.64 3.49
CA LEU A 437 14.73 9.10 4.50
C LEU A 437 14.89 10.59 4.84
N LYS A 438 16.13 11.10 4.86
CA LYS A 438 16.44 12.54 5.03
C LYS A 438 15.99 13.38 3.83
N SER A 439 15.91 12.80 2.63
CA SER A 439 15.48 13.48 1.41
C SER A 439 13.97 13.63 1.26
N LEU A 440 13.18 12.91 2.07
CA LEU A 440 11.72 12.95 2.01
C LEU A 440 11.18 14.36 2.19
N LYS A 441 10.18 14.69 1.37
CA LYS A 441 9.46 15.97 1.44
C LYS A 441 8.00 15.72 1.78
N PRO A 442 7.36 16.61 2.55
CA PRO A 442 5.94 16.54 2.78
C PRO A 442 5.18 16.85 1.47
N LEU A 443 4.06 16.18 1.30
CA LEU A 443 3.11 16.52 0.26
C LEU A 443 2.21 17.66 0.75
N PRO A 444 1.83 18.62 -0.11
CA PRO A 444 0.81 19.58 0.24
C PRO A 444 -0.48 18.87 0.65
N SER A 445 -1.16 19.39 1.66
CA SER A 445 -2.42 18.80 2.10
C SER A 445 -3.53 19.00 1.05
N PRO A 446 -4.40 17.99 0.82
CA PRO A 446 -5.60 18.14 -0.01
C PRO A 446 -6.67 19.07 0.60
N TYR A 447 -6.50 19.47 1.86
CA TYR A 447 -7.40 20.39 2.58
C TYR A 447 -7.00 21.86 2.42
N LEU A 448 -5.87 22.15 1.76
CA LEU A 448 -5.49 23.51 1.40
C LEU A 448 -6.38 24.05 0.26
N VAL A 449 -6.75 25.30 0.34
CA VAL A 449 -7.50 26.01 -0.70
C VAL A 449 -6.51 26.89 -1.48
N ASN A 450 -6.25 26.54 -2.73
CA ASN A 450 -5.23 27.22 -3.56
C ASN A 450 -3.85 27.31 -2.85
N GLY A 451 -3.45 26.24 -2.15
CA GLY A 451 -2.18 26.19 -1.42
C GLY A 451 -2.13 26.99 -0.13
N GLN A 452 -3.28 27.49 0.36
CA GLN A 452 -3.39 28.32 1.57
C GLN A 452 -4.37 27.71 2.56
N LEU A 453 -4.26 28.07 3.84
CA LEU A 453 -5.24 27.72 4.86
C LEU A 453 -6.61 28.30 4.50
N SER A 454 -7.67 27.50 4.64
CA SER A 454 -9.06 27.97 4.60
C SER A 454 -9.33 28.94 5.76
N GLU A 455 -10.41 29.72 5.72
CA GLU A 455 -10.80 30.59 6.83
C GLU A 455 -11.10 29.79 8.12
N SER A 456 -11.65 28.58 7.98
CA SER A 456 -11.85 27.65 9.09
C SER A 456 -10.49 27.23 9.67
N ALA A 457 -9.55 26.80 8.83
CA ALA A 457 -8.22 26.39 9.25
C ALA A 457 -7.41 27.54 9.92
N LYS A 458 -7.61 28.79 9.49
CA LYS A 458 -6.99 29.96 10.14
C LYS A 458 -7.49 30.13 11.58
N ARG A 459 -8.81 30.07 11.79
CA ARG A 459 -9.39 30.09 13.16
C ARG A 459 -8.90 28.89 13.98
N GLY A 460 -8.83 27.72 13.36
CA GLY A 460 -8.28 26.52 13.99
C GLY A 460 -6.81 26.69 14.43
N ARG A 461 -5.98 27.37 13.62
CA ARG A 461 -4.61 27.72 14.00
C ARG A 461 -4.56 28.66 15.21
N GLU A 462 -5.44 29.68 15.26
CA GLU A 462 -5.55 30.55 16.43
C GLU A 462 -5.91 29.76 17.70
N LEU A 463 -6.86 28.82 17.61
CA LEU A 463 -7.20 27.91 18.70
C LEU A 463 -6.01 27.04 19.12
N PHE A 464 -5.32 26.41 18.16
CA PHE A 464 -4.16 25.57 18.41
C PHE A 464 -3.02 26.32 19.11
N MET A 465 -2.77 27.58 18.73
CA MET A 465 -1.74 28.46 19.30
C MET A 465 -2.19 29.17 20.58
N SER A 466 -3.44 28.98 21.02
CA SER A 466 -3.96 29.64 22.22
C SER A 466 -3.52 28.95 23.51
N ASP A 467 -3.29 29.74 24.57
CA ASP A 467 -3.04 29.21 25.92
C ASP A 467 -4.26 28.46 26.48
N ARG A 468 -5.47 28.72 25.95
CA ARG A 468 -6.70 27.99 26.35
C ARG A 468 -6.59 26.50 26.04
N LEU A 469 -6.05 26.14 24.87
CA LEU A 469 -5.90 24.73 24.46
C LEU A 469 -4.50 24.19 24.73
N GLY A 470 -3.46 25.01 24.69
CA GLY A 470 -2.08 24.66 25.00
C GLY A 470 -1.43 23.64 24.05
N CYS A 471 -2.02 23.38 22.86
CA CYS A 471 -1.52 22.38 21.93
C CYS A 471 -0.06 22.65 21.51
N HIS A 472 0.27 23.91 21.30
CA HIS A 472 1.61 24.38 20.88
C HIS A 472 2.70 24.12 21.92
N HIS A 473 2.37 23.79 23.15
CA HIS A 473 3.37 23.47 24.19
C HIS A 473 4.07 22.14 23.91
N CYS A 474 3.31 21.12 23.46
CA CYS A 474 3.85 19.83 23.05
C CYS A 474 4.10 19.76 21.53
N HIS A 475 3.37 20.54 20.74
CA HIS A 475 3.46 20.58 19.29
C HIS A 475 3.89 21.95 18.73
N PRO A 476 5.10 22.47 19.09
CA PRO A 476 5.59 23.74 18.57
C PRO A 476 5.97 23.65 17.07
N GLU A 477 5.77 24.77 16.35
CA GLU A 477 6.29 24.93 14.99
C GLU A 477 7.83 24.84 14.98
N PRO A 478 8.50 24.42 13.88
CA PRO A 478 7.93 24.17 12.55
C PRO A 478 7.51 22.71 12.31
N LEU A 479 7.95 21.73 13.12
CA LEU A 479 7.65 20.31 12.92
C LEU A 479 6.50 19.83 13.79
N TYR A 480 5.93 20.69 14.61
CA TYR A 480 4.83 20.37 15.52
C TYR A 480 5.13 19.18 16.45
N THR A 481 6.32 19.20 17.06
CA THR A 481 6.79 18.29 18.09
C THR A 481 7.84 18.98 18.97
N ASP A 482 7.81 18.72 20.27
CA ASP A 482 8.79 19.21 21.25
C ASP A 482 9.92 18.20 21.51
N LEU A 483 9.92 17.04 20.80
CA LEU A 483 10.91 15.96 20.93
C LEU A 483 10.95 15.35 22.34
N GLN A 484 9.85 15.44 23.07
CA GLN A 484 9.72 14.91 24.43
C GLN A 484 8.68 13.80 24.48
N LYS A 485 8.63 13.10 25.61
CA LYS A 485 7.61 12.12 25.91
C LYS A 485 6.64 12.66 26.94
N HIS A 486 5.36 12.41 26.71
CA HIS A 486 4.31 12.89 27.58
C HIS A 486 3.31 11.80 27.95
N ASN A 487 2.79 11.86 29.18
CA ASN A 487 1.63 11.10 29.59
C ASN A 487 0.36 11.89 29.26
N VAL A 488 -0.23 11.61 28.12
CA VAL A 488 -1.48 12.24 27.66
C VAL A 488 -2.72 11.42 27.98
N LYS A 489 -2.60 10.49 28.96
CA LYS A 489 -3.68 9.58 29.39
C LYS A 489 -4.19 8.62 28.30
N SER A 490 -3.34 8.31 27.33
CA SER A 490 -3.68 7.43 26.21
C SER A 490 -3.26 5.98 26.42
N ARG A 491 -2.79 5.59 27.60
CA ARG A 491 -2.34 4.23 27.89
C ARG A 491 -3.43 3.21 27.57
N GLY A 492 -3.15 2.34 26.60
CA GLY A 492 -4.00 1.23 26.20
C GLY A 492 -3.80 -0.03 27.06
N LYS A 493 -4.62 -1.06 26.78
CA LYS A 493 -4.65 -2.32 27.53
C LYS A 493 -3.30 -3.05 27.55
N PHE A 494 -2.54 -2.96 26.48
CA PHE A 494 -1.31 -3.72 26.29
C PHE A 494 -0.04 -2.91 26.59
N ASP A 495 -0.17 -1.62 26.94
CA ASP A 495 0.97 -0.77 27.21
C ASP A 495 1.60 -1.03 28.56
N ARG A 496 2.91 -1.09 28.58
CA ARG A 496 3.71 -1.19 29.81
C ARG A 496 4.05 0.16 30.39
N ARG A 497 4.09 1.21 29.55
CA ARG A 497 4.40 2.59 29.90
C ARG A 497 3.19 3.47 29.60
N ASP A 498 3.24 4.69 30.11
CA ASP A 498 2.17 5.68 29.97
C ASP A 498 2.66 7.01 29.37
N GLU A 499 3.94 7.06 28.99
CA GLU A 499 4.56 8.20 28.30
C GLU A 499 4.99 7.81 26.90
N PHE A 500 4.57 8.60 25.93
CA PHE A 500 4.84 8.38 24.51
C PHE A 500 5.50 9.60 23.89
N ASP A 501 6.37 9.35 22.92
CA ASP A 501 7.01 10.35 22.10
C ASP A 501 5.98 11.20 21.35
N THR A 502 6.19 12.53 21.36
CA THR A 502 5.34 13.49 20.64
C THR A 502 5.63 13.41 19.13
N PRO A 503 4.74 12.85 18.31
CA PRO A 503 4.98 12.77 16.87
C PRO A 503 4.87 14.15 16.21
N SER A 504 5.57 14.33 15.08
CA SER A 504 5.30 15.45 14.17
C SER A 504 3.85 15.38 13.66
N LEU A 505 3.19 16.54 13.54
CA LEU A 505 1.84 16.62 12.97
C LEU A 505 1.85 16.93 11.46
N ILE A 506 3.02 17.05 10.84
CA ILE A 506 3.10 17.24 9.38
C ILE A 506 2.59 16.00 8.65
N GLU A 507 1.69 16.21 7.69
CA GLU A 507 0.93 15.17 7.00
C GLU A 507 -0.02 14.35 7.93
N ILE A 508 -0.46 14.89 9.06
CA ILE A 508 -1.39 14.21 9.96
C ILE A 508 -2.69 13.77 9.22
N TRP A 509 -3.07 14.47 8.16
CA TRP A 509 -4.24 14.17 7.33
C TRP A 509 -4.22 12.79 6.66
N ARG A 510 -3.03 12.15 6.53
CA ARG A 510 -2.89 10.82 5.91
C ARG A 510 -2.43 9.73 6.89
N THR A 511 -2.17 10.07 8.16
CA THR A 511 -1.60 9.14 9.13
C THR A 511 -2.62 8.54 10.12
N ALA A 512 -3.92 8.70 9.84
CA ALA A 512 -4.95 7.97 10.59
C ALA A 512 -4.75 6.44 10.45
N PRO A 513 -5.16 5.60 11.45
CA PRO A 513 -5.75 6.02 12.73
C PRO A 513 -4.71 6.57 13.71
N TYR A 514 -5.18 7.42 14.60
CA TYR A 514 -4.33 8.23 15.47
C TYR A 514 -3.99 7.55 16.79
N MET A 515 -2.95 8.03 17.46
CA MET A 515 -2.29 7.56 18.67
C MET A 515 -1.37 6.35 18.41
N HIS A 516 -0.60 6.01 19.44
CA HIS A 516 0.41 4.95 19.41
C HIS A 516 -0.17 3.54 19.15
N ASP A 517 -1.45 3.35 19.41
CA ASP A 517 -2.20 2.10 19.17
C ASP A 517 -3.23 2.22 18.02
N GLY A 518 -3.31 3.38 17.38
CA GLY A 518 -4.27 3.61 16.30
C GLY A 518 -5.73 3.49 16.72
N HIS A 519 -6.05 4.00 17.90
CA HIS A 519 -7.39 3.87 18.51
C HIS A 519 -8.46 4.74 17.86
N TYR A 520 -8.11 5.92 17.33
CA TYR A 520 -9.08 6.90 16.79
C TYR A 520 -8.95 7.03 15.28
N LEU A 521 -10.06 6.83 14.54
CA LEU A 521 -10.08 6.95 13.10
C LEU A 521 -10.07 8.39 12.61
N THR A 522 -10.66 9.30 13.38
CA THR A 522 -10.78 10.70 13.00
C THR A 522 -10.20 11.62 14.09
N LEU A 523 -9.84 12.84 13.71
CA LEU A 523 -9.42 13.87 14.67
C LEU A 523 -10.57 14.25 15.60
N GLU A 524 -11.78 14.25 15.10
CA GLU A 524 -12.98 14.50 15.92
C GLU A 524 -13.15 13.48 17.04
N GLU A 525 -12.97 12.17 16.74
CA GLU A 525 -12.97 11.11 17.76
C GLU A 525 -11.85 11.30 18.77
N LEU A 526 -10.62 11.63 18.30
CA LEU A 526 -9.45 11.88 19.15
C LEU A 526 -9.75 12.96 20.20
N PHE A 527 -10.41 14.04 19.81
CA PHE A 527 -10.74 15.15 20.73
C PHE A 527 -12.01 14.91 21.56
N ARG A 528 -13.07 14.35 20.97
CA ARG A 528 -14.35 14.12 21.68
C ARG A 528 -14.29 12.93 22.63
N GLU A 529 -13.79 11.80 22.16
CA GLU A 529 -13.73 10.56 22.94
C GLU A 529 -12.42 10.46 23.71
N GLY A 530 -11.30 10.72 23.02
CA GLY A 530 -9.95 10.62 23.59
C GLY A 530 -9.56 11.80 24.47
N GLN A 531 -10.27 12.93 24.37
CA GLN A 531 -9.96 14.17 25.10
C GLN A 531 -8.46 14.53 25.05
N HIS A 532 -7.82 14.25 23.90
CA HIS A 532 -6.40 14.53 23.73
C HIS A 532 -6.10 16.01 23.94
N GLY A 533 -5.13 16.31 24.79
CA GLY A 533 -4.79 17.68 25.18
C GLY A 533 -5.51 18.18 26.44
N GLN A 534 -6.49 17.45 27.01
CA GLN A 534 -7.23 17.88 28.23
C GLN A 534 -6.32 18.03 29.47
N THR A 535 -5.13 17.42 29.45
CA THR A 535 -4.14 17.56 30.53
C THR A 535 -3.42 18.91 30.54
N VAL A 536 -3.48 19.64 29.44
CA VAL A 536 -2.76 20.93 29.26
C VAL A 536 -3.68 22.09 28.91
N GLY A 537 -4.91 21.83 28.45
CA GLY A 537 -5.86 22.86 28.06
C GLY A 537 -7.31 22.40 28.12
N ASP A 538 -8.25 23.29 27.81
CA ASP A 538 -9.70 23.04 27.89
C ASP A 538 -10.24 22.47 26.56
N VAL A 539 -9.87 21.23 26.25
CA VAL A 539 -10.34 20.55 25.04
C VAL A 539 -11.81 20.13 25.16
N ALA A 540 -12.23 19.70 26.36
CA ALA A 540 -13.62 19.31 26.60
C ALA A 540 -14.61 20.47 26.42
N GLY A 541 -14.16 21.72 26.64
CA GLY A 541 -14.95 22.93 26.45
C GLY A 541 -15.08 23.43 25.00
N LEU A 542 -14.51 22.72 24.01
CA LEU A 542 -14.63 23.08 22.58
C LEU A 542 -16.09 22.92 22.11
N SER A 543 -16.65 23.99 21.53
CA SER A 543 -17.88 23.90 20.73
C SER A 543 -17.66 23.08 19.46
N ASP A 544 -18.74 22.62 18.82
CA ASP A 544 -18.63 21.87 17.56
C ASP A 544 -17.98 22.69 16.44
N ALA A 545 -18.23 24.00 16.40
CA ALA A 545 -17.59 24.90 15.45
C ALA A 545 -16.10 25.05 15.69
N GLU A 546 -15.67 25.22 16.94
CA GLU A 546 -14.25 25.31 17.30
C GLU A 546 -13.52 23.99 17.04
N LEU A 547 -14.15 22.85 17.36
CA LEU A 547 -13.59 21.54 17.05
C LEU A 547 -13.42 21.36 15.53
N HIS A 548 -14.43 21.73 14.75
CA HIS A 548 -14.32 21.68 13.28
C HIS A 548 -13.17 22.55 12.79
N ASP A 549 -13.06 23.80 13.24
CA ASP A 549 -12.00 24.72 12.85
C ASP A 549 -10.62 24.16 13.23
N LEU A 550 -10.46 23.59 14.43
CA LEU A 550 -9.22 22.96 14.88
C LEU A 550 -8.83 21.75 13.99
N CYS A 551 -9.78 20.86 13.68
CA CYS A 551 -9.55 19.71 12.81
C CYS A 551 -9.20 20.13 11.38
N GLU A 552 -9.82 21.20 10.84
CA GLU A 552 -9.47 21.75 9.53
C GLU A 552 -8.04 22.31 9.49
N PHE A 553 -7.58 22.95 10.55
CA PHE A 553 -6.18 23.36 10.67
C PHE A 553 -5.23 22.15 10.68
N LEU A 554 -5.49 21.17 11.53
CA LEU A 554 -4.65 19.98 11.62
C LEU A 554 -4.59 19.21 10.30
N ARG A 555 -5.73 19.07 9.60
CA ARG A 555 -5.78 18.47 8.27
C ARG A 555 -5.02 19.27 7.22
N SER A 556 -4.79 20.56 7.45
CA SER A 556 -4.06 21.41 6.52
C SER A 556 -2.52 21.32 6.68
N LEU A 557 -2.03 20.62 7.74
CA LEU A 557 -0.61 20.36 7.98
C LEU A 557 -0.15 19.16 7.13
#